data_86f7b043b83e0025491e60cd5c89017d
#
_entry.id   86f7b043b83e0025491e60cd5c89017d
#
_cell.length_a   1.000
_cell.length_b   1.000
_cell.length_c   1.000
_cell.angle_alpha   90.00
_cell.angle_beta   90.00
_cell.angle_gamma   90.00
#
_symmetry.space_group_name_H-M   'P 1'
#
loop_
_entity.id
_entity.type
_entity.pdbx_description
1 polymer ?
#
loop_
_entity_poly.entity_id
_entity_poly.type
_entity_poly.pdbx_seq_one_letter_code
_entity_poly.pdbx_strand_id
1 'polypeptide(L)'
;MAAVTGWDRVEVKKRLSEEHWDPWMAWMNAYFPLSSSDRKDWDSKTWVRNLHELRLRDLLLFTLGDLRGKKVLDVGCGGGIYLGIVSKMGAAHIAGQDLSQKDIALARNRFQREGVPADIKLGNATELQFETESFDVVFSADFFEHVTLEQKRKIVSEVYRVLKPGGLFAIKTPNLSYLKFTTALRRVAAAAKLKSPLNIHVPHTRDNPDSEHCGLTTHAELEKLLFDRMFHDPEVIYPPLRWKGAAGFAARFLKGRKRFAEQIILTTRKPLFYGFYPGHD
;
A
#
# COMPACT_ATOMS: atom_id res chain seq x y z
N MET A 1 -27.13 -8.66 -13.51
CA MET A 1 -26.17 -7.94 -12.66
C MET A 1 -25.57 -6.83 -13.48
N ALA A 2 -25.89 -5.58 -13.20
CA ALA A 2 -25.38 -4.43 -13.94
C ALA A 2 -23.89 -4.28 -13.64
N ALA A 3 -23.04 -4.39 -14.66
CA ALA A 3 -21.64 -4.08 -14.55
C ALA A 3 -21.49 -2.61 -14.16
N VAL A 4 -20.85 -2.32 -13.03
CA VAL A 4 -20.43 -0.96 -12.69
C VAL A 4 -19.31 -0.58 -13.65
N THR A 5 -19.71 -0.03 -14.79
CA THR A 5 -18.82 0.53 -15.79
C THR A 5 -18.51 1.97 -15.39
N GLY A 6 -17.26 2.28 -15.16
CA GLY A 6 -16.80 3.65 -15.01
C GLY A 6 -16.52 4.06 -13.56
N TRP A 7 -15.34 3.71 -13.10
CA TRP A 7 -14.73 4.30 -11.93
C TRP A 7 -14.16 5.66 -12.32
N ASP A 8 -14.89 6.72 -12.03
CA ASP A 8 -14.35 8.06 -12.14
C ASP A 8 -13.40 8.31 -10.95
N ARG A 9 -12.10 8.40 -11.23
CA ARG A 9 -11.06 8.67 -10.22
C ARG A 9 -11.31 9.97 -9.46
N VAL A 10 -11.92 10.96 -10.09
CA VAL A 10 -12.23 12.27 -9.46
C VAL A 10 -13.34 12.11 -8.43
N GLU A 11 -14.39 11.38 -8.77
CA GLU A 11 -15.51 11.10 -7.87
C GLU A 11 -15.06 10.30 -6.67
N VAL A 12 -14.14 9.37 -6.85
CA VAL A 12 -13.57 8.57 -5.78
C VAL A 12 -12.66 9.38 -4.88
N LYS A 13 -11.77 10.21 -5.42
CA LYS A 13 -10.99 11.17 -4.62
C LYS A 13 -11.91 12.01 -3.75
N LYS A 14 -13.02 12.48 -4.30
CA LYS A 14 -14.03 13.26 -3.60
C LYS A 14 -14.68 12.45 -2.49
N ARG A 15 -15.12 11.22 -2.75
CA ARG A 15 -15.76 10.35 -1.75
C ARG A 15 -14.81 9.89 -0.66
N LEU A 16 -13.54 9.64 -0.96
CA LEU A 16 -12.52 9.30 0.04
C LEU A 16 -12.13 10.51 0.90
N SER A 17 -12.30 11.73 0.41
CA SER A 17 -12.06 12.96 1.16
C SER A 17 -13.25 13.39 2.01
N GLU A 18 -14.47 12.92 1.71
CA GLU A 18 -15.71 13.22 2.41
C GLU A 18 -15.99 12.19 3.52
N GLU A 19 -16.82 12.55 4.50
CA GLU A 19 -17.04 11.84 5.78
C GLU A 19 -17.70 10.44 5.69
N HIS A 20 -17.83 9.83 4.50
CA HIS A 20 -18.67 8.66 4.27
C HIS A 20 -17.88 7.37 4.00
N TRP A 21 -17.05 6.95 4.99
CA TRP A 21 -16.42 5.63 4.94
C TRP A 21 -17.41 4.46 5.05
N ASP A 22 -18.52 4.64 5.78
CA ASP A 22 -19.42 3.54 6.08
C ASP A 22 -20.23 3.04 4.87
N PRO A 23 -20.77 3.88 3.98
CA PRO A 23 -21.37 3.44 2.72
C PRO A 23 -20.38 2.76 1.79
N TRP A 24 -19.13 3.24 1.75
CA TRP A 24 -18.08 2.66 0.94
C TRP A 24 -17.67 1.27 1.46
N MET A 25 -17.55 1.11 2.78
CA MET A 25 -17.29 -0.19 3.41
C MET A 25 -18.45 -1.18 3.18
N ALA A 26 -19.68 -0.73 3.20
CA ALA A 26 -20.84 -1.57 2.88
C ALA A 26 -20.75 -2.06 1.42
N TRP A 27 -20.38 -1.17 0.51
CA TRP A 27 -20.19 -1.49 -0.89
C TRP A 27 -19.02 -2.47 -1.09
N MET A 28 -17.83 -2.24 -0.49
CA MET A 28 -16.69 -3.14 -0.55
C MET A 28 -17.03 -4.53 0.02
N ASN A 29 -17.75 -4.59 1.13
CA ASN A 29 -18.20 -5.87 1.70
C ASN A 29 -19.20 -6.61 0.80
N ALA A 30 -20.00 -5.90 0.02
CA ALA A 30 -20.94 -6.50 -0.93
C ALA A 30 -20.24 -7.08 -2.16
N TYR A 31 -19.21 -6.40 -2.66
CA TYR A 31 -18.48 -6.82 -3.86
C TYR A 31 -17.27 -7.73 -3.56
N PHE A 32 -16.67 -7.58 -2.39
CA PHE A 32 -15.52 -8.37 -1.93
C PHE A 32 -15.79 -8.95 -0.53
N PRO A 33 -16.78 -9.86 -0.40
CA PRO A 33 -17.09 -10.43 0.89
C PRO A 33 -15.86 -11.18 1.42
N LEU A 34 -15.46 -10.82 2.65
CA LEU A 34 -14.51 -11.64 3.38
C LEU A 34 -15.09 -13.06 3.48
N SER A 35 -14.26 -14.06 3.22
CA SER A 35 -14.71 -15.44 3.34
C SER A 35 -15.19 -15.70 4.77
N SER A 36 -16.11 -16.62 4.94
CA SER A 36 -16.61 -17.01 6.27
C SER A 36 -15.50 -17.56 7.19
N SER A 37 -14.38 -18.04 6.63
CA SER A 37 -13.18 -18.44 7.35
C SER A 37 -12.42 -17.25 7.93
N ASP A 38 -12.39 -16.10 7.23
CA ASP A 38 -11.69 -14.89 7.69
C ASP A 38 -12.41 -14.22 8.88
N ARG A 39 -13.67 -14.60 9.14
CA ARG A 39 -14.51 -14.02 10.21
C ARG A 39 -14.49 -14.81 11.52
N LYS A 40 -14.16 -16.11 11.48
CA LYS A 40 -14.33 -17.00 12.63
C LYS A 40 -13.28 -16.87 13.72
N ASP A 41 -12.10 -16.33 13.42
CA ASP A 41 -10.96 -16.31 14.34
C ASP A 41 -10.74 -14.95 15.02
N TRP A 42 -11.72 -14.02 14.99
CA TRP A 42 -11.52 -12.66 15.45
C TRP A 42 -12.31 -12.34 16.72
N ASP A 43 -11.58 -12.09 17.82
CA ASP A 43 -12.16 -11.48 19.00
C ASP A 43 -12.48 -9.99 18.77
N SER A 44 -13.27 -9.37 19.66
CA SER A 44 -13.75 -8.00 19.49
C SER A 44 -12.65 -6.92 19.45
N LYS A 45 -11.50 -7.16 20.07
CA LYS A 45 -10.35 -6.20 20.06
C LYS A 45 -9.53 -6.33 18.79
N THR A 46 -9.30 -7.56 18.38
CA THR A 46 -8.65 -7.92 17.13
C THR A 46 -9.48 -7.46 15.94
N TRP A 47 -10.82 -7.56 16.02
CA TRP A 47 -11.75 -7.07 15.00
C TRP A 47 -11.57 -5.59 14.66
N VAL A 48 -11.51 -4.71 15.65
CA VAL A 48 -11.38 -3.25 15.39
C VAL A 48 -10.05 -2.92 14.71
N ARG A 49 -8.95 -3.58 15.10
CA ARG A 49 -7.65 -3.40 14.47
C ARG A 49 -7.66 -3.95 13.05
N ASN A 50 -8.17 -5.14 12.86
CA ASN A 50 -8.24 -5.80 11.56
C ASN A 50 -9.15 -5.05 10.58
N LEU A 51 -10.24 -4.45 11.06
CA LEU A 51 -11.11 -3.60 10.24
C LEU A 51 -10.37 -2.36 9.69
N HIS A 52 -9.46 -1.79 10.49
CA HIS A 52 -8.63 -0.68 10.03
C HIS A 52 -7.64 -1.12 8.95
N GLU A 53 -6.93 -2.23 9.17
CA GLU A 53 -6.02 -2.82 8.18
C GLU A 53 -6.75 -3.19 6.88
N LEU A 54 -7.93 -3.77 6.98
CA LEU A 54 -8.77 -4.08 5.82
C LEU A 54 -9.13 -2.83 5.02
N ARG A 55 -9.44 -1.72 5.68
CA ARG A 55 -9.75 -0.44 5.00
C ARG A 55 -8.53 0.13 4.26
N LEU A 56 -7.35 0.02 4.85
CA LEU A 56 -6.10 0.45 4.21
C LEU A 56 -5.78 -0.42 2.99
N ARG A 57 -5.98 -1.74 3.11
CA ARG A 57 -5.87 -2.67 2.00
C ARG A 57 -6.82 -2.31 0.87
N ASP A 58 -8.10 -2.14 1.20
CA ASP A 58 -9.15 -1.85 0.24
C ASP A 58 -8.91 -0.51 -0.46
N LEU A 59 -8.38 0.48 0.27
CA LEU A 59 -8.00 1.76 -0.28
C LEU A 59 -6.87 1.63 -1.33
N LEU A 60 -5.83 0.81 -1.06
CA LEU A 60 -4.81 0.52 -2.05
C LEU A 60 -5.43 -0.15 -3.29
N LEU A 61 -6.16 -1.25 -3.10
CA LEU A 61 -6.78 -2.00 -4.20
C LEU A 61 -7.67 -1.12 -5.07
N PHE A 62 -8.40 -0.20 -4.44
CA PHE A 62 -9.21 0.77 -5.13
C PHE A 62 -8.37 1.70 -6.03
N THR A 63 -7.16 2.10 -5.62
CA THR A 63 -6.28 2.96 -6.42
C THR A 63 -5.76 2.26 -7.68
N LEU A 64 -5.79 0.92 -7.72
CA LEU A 64 -5.39 0.16 -8.90
C LEU A 64 -6.36 0.33 -10.08
N GLY A 65 -7.60 0.73 -9.82
CA GLY A 65 -8.62 0.99 -10.84
C GLY A 65 -9.22 -0.29 -11.44
N ASP A 66 -9.65 -0.20 -12.69
CA ASP A 66 -10.21 -1.36 -13.41
C ASP A 66 -9.09 -2.32 -13.83
N LEU A 67 -9.14 -3.54 -13.30
CA LEU A 67 -8.15 -4.58 -13.54
C LEU A 67 -8.56 -5.60 -14.61
N ARG A 68 -9.76 -5.49 -15.16
CA ARG A 68 -10.25 -6.43 -16.18
C ARG A 68 -9.33 -6.45 -17.39
N GLY A 69 -8.86 -7.64 -17.75
CA GLY A 69 -7.93 -7.84 -18.86
C GLY A 69 -6.48 -7.40 -18.59
N LYS A 70 -6.16 -6.94 -17.38
CA LYS A 70 -4.83 -6.44 -17.00
C LYS A 70 -3.93 -7.56 -16.49
N LYS A 71 -2.63 -7.40 -16.74
CA LYS A 71 -1.57 -8.18 -16.10
C LYS A 71 -1.07 -7.40 -14.87
N VAL A 72 -1.12 -8.03 -13.70
CA VAL A 72 -0.85 -7.39 -12.41
C VAL A 72 0.27 -8.12 -11.67
N LEU A 73 1.24 -7.37 -11.15
CA LEU A 73 2.35 -7.88 -10.34
C LEU A 73 2.29 -7.28 -8.93
N ASP A 74 2.45 -8.13 -7.92
CA ASP A 74 2.66 -7.77 -6.52
C ASP A 74 4.14 -7.97 -6.14
N VAL A 75 4.83 -6.91 -5.75
CA VAL A 75 6.23 -6.93 -5.33
C VAL A 75 6.30 -6.99 -3.81
N GLY A 76 6.84 -8.09 -3.28
CA GLY A 76 6.73 -8.44 -1.86
C GLY A 76 5.35 -9.06 -1.55
N CYS A 77 4.95 -10.05 -2.34
CA CYS A 77 3.57 -10.56 -2.35
C CYS A 77 3.20 -11.40 -1.12
N GLY A 78 4.17 -11.79 -0.29
CA GLY A 78 3.94 -12.66 0.87
C GLY A 78 3.10 -13.89 0.52
N GLY A 79 2.12 -14.22 1.35
CA GLY A 79 1.19 -15.34 1.15
C GLY A 79 0.10 -15.10 0.09
N GLY A 80 0.20 -14.07 -0.76
CA GLY A 80 -0.66 -13.83 -1.92
C GLY A 80 -2.06 -13.30 -1.59
N ILE A 81 -2.26 -12.67 -0.41
CA ILE A 81 -3.59 -12.18 0.01
C ILE A 81 -4.13 -11.11 -0.95
N TYR A 82 -3.31 -10.11 -1.28
CA TYR A 82 -3.70 -9.04 -2.21
C TYR A 82 -3.95 -9.58 -3.62
N LEU A 83 -3.09 -10.49 -4.11
CA LEU A 83 -3.27 -11.10 -5.42
C LEU A 83 -4.55 -11.92 -5.52
N GLY A 84 -4.99 -12.61 -4.46
CA GLY A 84 -6.26 -13.32 -4.43
C GLY A 84 -7.46 -12.39 -4.61
N ILE A 85 -7.38 -11.15 -4.11
CA ILE A 85 -8.42 -10.14 -4.31
C ILE A 85 -8.32 -9.56 -5.73
N VAL A 86 -7.12 -9.25 -6.19
CA VAL A 86 -6.85 -8.74 -7.55
C VAL A 86 -7.36 -9.69 -8.61
N SER A 87 -7.21 -11.00 -8.41
CA SER A 87 -7.80 -12.03 -9.28
C SER A 87 -9.34 -11.89 -9.36
N LYS A 88 -10.01 -11.71 -8.22
CA LYS A 88 -11.47 -11.50 -8.16
C LYS A 88 -11.92 -10.16 -8.74
N MET A 89 -11.03 -9.18 -8.83
CA MET A 89 -11.26 -7.90 -9.53
C MET A 89 -11.18 -8.03 -11.07
N GLY A 90 -10.91 -9.24 -11.58
CA GLY A 90 -10.93 -9.54 -13.01
C GLY A 90 -9.60 -9.37 -13.72
N ALA A 91 -8.48 -9.32 -13.01
CA ALA A 91 -7.15 -9.36 -13.63
C ALA A 91 -7.01 -10.60 -14.51
N ALA A 92 -6.52 -10.41 -15.73
CA ALA A 92 -6.33 -11.51 -16.68
C ALA A 92 -5.11 -12.38 -16.34
N HIS A 93 -4.13 -11.80 -15.67
CA HIS A 93 -2.95 -12.48 -15.19
C HIS A 93 -2.48 -11.85 -13.89
N ILE A 94 -2.17 -12.68 -12.91
CA ILE A 94 -1.60 -12.27 -11.63
C ILE A 94 -0.23 -12.92 -11.44
N ALA A 95 0.72 -12.11 -10.97
CA ALA A 95 2.06 -12.54 -10.65
C ALA A 95 2.52 -11.95 -9.31
N GLY A 96 3.44 -12.62 -8.64
CA GLY A 96 4.04 -12.12 -7.41
C GLY A 96 5.45 -12.63 -7.21
N GLN A 97 6.27 -11.84 -6.52
CA GLN A 97 7.61 -12.24 -6.10
C GLN A 97 7.85 -11.86 -4.65
N ASP A 98 8.41 -12.78 -3.88
CA ASP A 98 8.79 -12.58 -2.48
C ASP A 98 10.06 -13.37 -2.15
N LEU A 99 10.82 -12.90 -1.16
CA LEU A 99 12.04 -13.56 -0.70
C LEU A 99 11.77 -14.70 0.30
N SER A 100 10.59 -14.72 0.92
CA SER A 100 10.20 -15.71 1.92
C SER A 100 9.73 -17.01 1.27
N GLN A 101 10.53 -18.06 1.36
CA GLN A 101 10.16 -19.38 0.88
C GLN A 101 8.87 -19.89 1.52
N LYS A 102 8.65 -19.61 2.81
CA LYS A 102 7.43 -19.99 3.55
C LYS A 102 6.20 -19.32 2.95
N ASP A 103 6.28 -18.02 2.70
CA ASP A 103 5.14 -17.24 2.18
C ASP A 103 4.85 -17.60 0.73
N ILE A 104 5.86 -17.81 -0.09
CA ILE A 104 5.70 -18.33 -1.47
C ILE A 104 5.01 -19.68 -1.49
N ALA A 105 5.36 -20.59 -0.58
CA ALA A 105 4.67 -21.87 -0.46
C ALA A 105 3.19 -21.68 -0.08
N LEU A 106 2.88 -20.76 0.83
CA LEU A 106 1.51 -20.41 1.21
C LEU A 106 0.73 -19.82 0.03
N ALA A 107 1.35 -18.90 -0.73
CA ALA A 107 0.73 -18.27 -1.90
C ALA A 107 0.41 -19.33 -2.98
N ARG A 108 1.36 -20.19 -3.32
CA ARG A 108 1.18 -21.27 -4.32
C ARG A 108 0.07 -22.23 -3.90
N ASN A 109 0.06 -22.67 -2.63
CA ASN A 109 -0.98 -23.54 -2.10
C ASN A 109 -2.36 -22.89 -2.12
N ARG A 110 -2.45 -21.58 -1.83
CA ARG A 110 -3.68 -20.81 -1.92
C ARG A 110 -4.23 -20.85 -3.34
N PHE A 111 -3.46 -20.43 -4.33
CA PHE A 111 -3.91 -20.32 -5.72
C PHE A 111 -4.22 -21.69 -6.34
N GLN A 112 -3.46 -22.73 -5.96
CA GLN A 112 -3.77 -24.09 -6.36
C GLN A 112 -5.14 -24.55 -5.84
N ARG A 113 -5.43 -24.31 -4.55
CA ARG A 113 -6.73 -24.66 -3.94
C ARG A 113 -7.90 -23.86 -4.50
N GLU A 114 -7.65 -22.60 -4.83
CA GLU A 114 -8.67 -21.71 -5.41
C GLU A 114 -8.85 -21.91 -6.92
N GLY A 115 -8.02 -22.75 -7.56
CA GLY A 115 -8.04 -22.97 -9.01
C GLY A 115 -7.68 -21.73 -9.82
N VAL A 116 -6.93 -20.79 -9.25
CA VAL A 116 -6.54 -19.52 -9.86
C VAL A 116 -5.13 -19.63 -10.42
N PRO A 117 -4.92 -19.46 -11.76
CA PRO A 117 -3.59 -19.40 -12.33
C PRO A 117 -2.83 -18.18 -11.82
N ALA A 118 -1.64 -18.39 -11.24
CA ALA A 118 -0.80 -17.32 -10.71
C ALA A 118 0.68 -17.65 -10.92
N ASP A 119 1.46 -16.67 -11.40
CA ASP A 119 2.91 -16.80 -11.57
C ASP A 119 3.64 -16.30 -10.30
N ILE A 120 3.88 -17.20 -9.36
CA ILE A 120 4.46 -16.89 -8.03
C ILE A 120 5.92 -17.34 -7.97
N LYS A 121 6.84 -16.39 -7.81
CA LYS A 121 8.28 -16.60 -7.85
C LYS A 121 8.94 -16.33 -6.49
N LEU A 122 9.85 -17.23 -6.12
CA LEU A 122 10.78 -17.01 -5.00
C LEU A 122 11.96 -16.20 -5.52
N GLY A 123 12.22 -15.01 -4.96
CA GLY A 123 13.34 -14.20 -5.40
C GLY A 123 13.42 -12.84 -4.71
N ASN A 124 14.57 -12.18 -4.88
CA ASN A 124 14.79 -10.84 -4.36
C ASN A 124 14.12 -9.81 -5.27
N ALA A 125 13.35 -8.88 -4.69
CA ALA A 125 12.67 -7.82 -5.43
C ALA A 125 13.63 -6.81 -6.11
N THR A 126 14.92 -6.81 -5.73
CA THR A 126 15.95 -6.02 -6.42
C THR A 126 16.32 -6.58 -7.80
N GLU A 127 15.79 -7.78 -8.14
CA GLU A 127 15.98 -8.48 -9.41
C GLU A 127 14.68 -9.25 -9.72
N LEU A 128 13.74 -8.59 -10.38
CA LEU A 128 12.45 -9.19 -10.72
C LEU A 128 12.59 -10.19 -11.87
N GLN A 129 12.16 -11.42 -11.64
CA GLN A 129 12.25 -12.53 -12.60
C GLN A 129 11.15 -12.48 -13.67
N PHE A 130 10.83 -11.29 -14.15
CA PHE A 130 9.79 -11.04 -15.15
C PHE A 130 10.35 -10.24 -16.32
N GLU A 131 9.74 -10.39 -17.48
CA GLU A 131 10.15 -9.71 -18.70
C GLU A 131 9.91 -8.20 -18.64
N THR A 132 10.72 -7.46 -19.41
CA THR A 132 10.55 -6.02 -19.59
C THR A 132 9.17 -5.72 -20.19
N GLU A 133 8.50 -4.66 -19.70
CA GLU A 133 7.23 -4.15 -20.22
C GLU A 133 6.12 -5.21 -20.30
N SER A 134 6.06 -6.10 -19.30
CA SER A 134 5.11 -7.21 -19.28
C SER A 134 3.84 -6.94 -18.47
N PHE A 135 3.84 -5.95 -17.55
CA PHE A 135 2.72 -5.68 -16.66
C PHE A 135 2.04 -4.33 -16.92
N ASP A 136 0.72 -4.32 -16.81
CA ASP A 136 -0.09 -3.11 -16.88
C ASP A 136 -0.15 -2.38 -15.54
N VAL A 137 -0.10 -3.14 -14.43
CA VAL A 137 -0.14 -2.65 -13.06
C VAL A 137 0.90 -3.41 -12.24
N VAL A 138 1.71 -2.67 -11.48
CA VAL A 138 2.56 -3.20 -10.42
C VAL A 138 2.15 -2.53 -9.12
N PHE A 139 2.06 -3.29 -8.04
CA PHE A 139 1.86 -2.70 -6.73
C PHE A 139 2.76 -3.37 -5.69
N SER A 140 2.90 -2.70 -4.55
CA SER A 140 3.62 -3.21 -3.40
C SER A 140 2.93 -2.72 -2.13
N ALA A 141 2.59 -3.62 -1.24
CA ALA A 141 1.84 -3.35 -0.02
C ALA A 141 2.59 -3.85 1.21
N ASP A 142 2.84 -2.95 2.17
CA ASP A 142 3.48 -3.28 3.45
C ASP A 142 4.83 -4.03 3.27
N PHE A 143 5.61 -3.61 2.26
CA PHE A 143 6.90 -4.22 1.91
C PHE A 143 8.04 -3.19 1.93
N PHE A 144 7.81 -1.95 1.48
CA PHE A 144 8.86 -0.94 1.35
C PHE A 144 9.52 -0.57 2.68
N GLU A 145 8.84 -0.73 3.80
CA GLU A 145 9.39 -0.54 5.15
C GLU A 145 10.45 -1.58 5.54
N HIS A 146 10.46 -2.75 4.90
CA HIS A 146 11.39 -3.84 5.19
C HIS A 146 12.69 -3.76 4.41
N VAL A 147 12.80 -2.85 3.44
CA VAL A 147 13.95 -2.73 2.55
C VAL A 147 14.68 -1.40 2.70
N THR A 148 16.02 -1.43 2.59
CA THR A 148 16.86 -0.24 2.70
C THR A 148 16.64 0.73 1.53
N LEU A 149 17.09 1.97 1.66
CA LEU A 149 16.99 2.96 0.57
C LEU A 149 17.71 2.51 -0.70
N GLU A 150 18.86 1.85 -0.58
CA GLU A 150 19.60 1.31 -1.72
C GLU A 150 18.79 0.22 -2.44
N GLN A 151 18.21 -0.71 -1.67
CA GLN A 151 17.33 -1.74 -2.22
C GLN A 151 16.11 -1.12 -2.90
N LYS A 152 15.46 -0.11 -2.29
CA LYS A 152 14.34 0.61 -2.91
C LYS A 152 14.68 1.18 -4.28
N ARG A 153 15.87 1.78 -4.43
CA ARG A 153 16.33 2.30 -5.73
C ARG A 153 16.40 1.22 -6.79
N LYS A 154 16.91 0.04 -6.43
CA LYS A 154 16.96 -1.12 -7.33
C LYS A 154 15.57 -1.64 -7.64
N ILE A 155 14.73 -1.81 -6.63
CA ILE A 155 13.35 -2.27 -6.77
C ILE A 155 12.54 -1.35 -7.69
N VAL A 156 12.62 -0.02 -7.48
CA VAL A 156 11.92 0.94 -8.34
C VAL A 156 12.42 0.90 -9.77
N SER A 157 13.72 0.65 -10.00
CA SER A 157 14.27 0.43 -11.35
C SER A 157 13.70 -0.82 -12.00
N GLU A 158 13.59 -1.92 -11.25
CA GLU A 158 13.02 -3.17 -11.73
C GLU A 158 11.52 -3.02 -12.01
N VAL A 159 10.77 -2.35 -11.12
CA VAL A 159 9.36 -2.03 -11.35
C VAL A 159 9.21 -1.20 -12.63
N TYR A 160 10.05 -0.19 -12.83
CA TYR A 160 10.03 0.61 -14.05
C TYR A 160 10.31 -0.25 -15.30
N ARG A 161 11.26 -1.19 -15.21
CA ARG A 161 11.58 -2.11 -16.30
C ARG A 161 10.41 -3.01 -16.68
N VAL A 162 9.77 -3.65 -15.69
CA VAL A 162 8.69 -4.62 -15.96
C VAL A 162 7.35 -3.98 -16.28
N LEU A 163 7.13 -2.71 -15.94
CA LEU A 163 5.93 -1.95 -16.31
C LEU A 163 5.93 -1.60 -17.79
N LYS A 164 4.80 -1.79 -18.43
CA LYS A 164 4.53 -1.24 -19.77
C LYS A 164 4.52 0.28 -19.75
N PRO A 165 4.82 0.96 -20.87
CA PRO A 165 4.55 2.38 -21.02
C PRO A 165 3.09 2.70 -20.64
N GLY A 166 2.85 3.76 -19.86
CA GLY A 166 1.54 4.11 -19.30
C GLY A 166 1.09 3.24 -18.10
N GLY A 167 1.84 2.19 -17.77
CA GLY A 167 1.53 1.28 -16.66
C GLY A 167 1.51 1.99 -15.30
N LEU A 168 0.69 1.50 -14.39
CA LEU A 168 0.48 2.04 -13.05
C LEU A 168 1.40 1.35 -12.04
N PHE A 169 2.08 2.14 -11.21
CA PHE A 169 2.73 1.67 -9.99
C PHE A 169 2.01 2.20 -8.76
N ALA A 170 1.69 1.34 -7.80
CA ALA A 170 1.05 1.71 -6.55
C ALA A 170 1.85 1.18 -5.35
N ILE A 171 2.05 2.03 -4.33
CA ILE A 171 2.77 1.68 -3.10
C ILE A 171 1.89 1.99 -1.90
N LYS A 172 1.82 1.06 -0.95
CA LYS A 172 1.29 1.28 0.39
C LYS A 172 2.39 0.97 1.41
N THR A 173 2.69 1.95 2.30
CA THR A 173 3.74 1.79 3.33
C THR A 173 3.48 2.71 4.52
N PRO A 174 3.92 2.37 5.76
CA PRO A 174 3.81 3.26 6.91
C PRO A 174 4.51 4.60 6.70
N ASN A 175 3.91 5.65 7.25
CA ASN A 175 4.42 7.02 7.15
C ASN A 175 5.34 7.38 8.32
N LEU A 176 6.62 7.47 8.08
CA LEU A 176 7.61 7.84 9.11
C LEU A 176 7.31 9.20 9.76
N SER A 177 6.78 10.17 9.00
CA SER A 177 6.41 11.49 9.55
C SER A 177 5.31 11.37 10.60
N TYR A 178 4.32 10.52 10.37
CA TYR A 178 3.25 10.24 11.33
C TYR A 178 3.78 9.52 12.58
N LEU A 179 4.62 8.53 12.40
CA LEU A 179 5.22 7.77 13.51
C LEU A 179 6.07 8.68 14.42
N LYS A 180 6.89 9.56 13.83
CA LYS A 180 7.67 10.58 14.59
C LYS A 180 6.74 11.54 15.33
N PHE A 181 5.70 12.03 14.68
CA PHE A 181 4.74 12.96 15.29
C PHE A 181 4.00 12.33 16.47
N THR A 182 3.45 11.14 16.30
CA THR A 182 2.70 10.45 17.37
C THR A 182 3.61 10.06 18.52
N THR A 183 4.87 9.72 18.26
CA THR A 183 5.88 9.45 19.28
C THR A 183 6.19 10.72 20.10
N ALA A 184 6.35 11.87 19.43
CA ALA A 184 6.55 13.14 20.13
C ALA A 184 5.38 13.48 21.07
N LEU A 185 4.13 13.29 20.59
CA LEU A 185 2.95 13.47 21.43
C LEU A 185 2.93 12.52 22.65
N ARG A 186 3.29 11.25 22.44
CA ARG A 186 3.38 10.27 23.54
C ARG A 186 4.43 10.65 24.56
N ARG A 187 5.59 11.19 24.13
CA ARG A 187 6.64 11.69 25.01
C ARG A 187 6.15 12.88 25.86
N VAL A 188 5.48 13.85 25.26
CA VAL A 188 4.88 14.98 25.97
C VAL A 188 3.84 14.50 26.98
N ALA A 189 2.95 13.58 26.60
CA ALA A 189 1.94 13.04 27.49
C ALA A 189 2.54 12.21 28.64
N ALA A 190 3.67 11.54 28.44
CA ALA A 190 4.39 10.81 29.49
C ALA A 190 5.02 11.80 30.50
N ALA A 191 5.69 12.85 30.00
CA ALA A 191 6.27 13.89 30.85
C ALA A 191 5.20 14.60 31.70
N ALA A 192 4.04 14.91 31.12
CA ALA A 192 2.90 15.49 31.85
C ALA A 192 2.34 14.57 32.96
N LYS A 193 2.57 13.26 32.86
CA LYS A 193 2.19 12.25 33.86
C LYS A 193 3.36 11.85 34.77
N LEU A 194 4.44 12.61 34.81
CA LEU A 194 5.68 12.34 35.57
C LEU A 194 6.29 10.97 35.23
N LYS A 195 6.08 10.46 34.03
CA LYS A 195 6.70 9.24 33.50
C LYS A 195 7.88 9.59 32.62
N SER A 196 8.92 8.76 32.62
CA SER A 196 10.09 8.98 31.77
C SER A 196 9.68 8.95 30.27
N PRO A 197 9.95 10.03 29.49
CA PRO A 197 9.73 10.04 28.06
C PRO A 197 10.83 9.33 27.27
N LEU A 198 11.98 9.01 27.90
CA LEU A 198 13.18 8.48 27.24
C LEU A 198 12.97 7.07 26.68
N ASN A 199 12.12 6.27 27.31
CA ASN A 199 11.81 4.90 26.90
C ASN A 199 10.75 4.81 25.78
N ILE A 200 10.32 5.95 25.25
CA ILE A 200 9.32 5.98 24.17
C ILE A 200 10.07 6.19 22.85
N HIS A 201 10.23 5.13 22.10
CA HIS A 201 10.89 5.14 20.80
C HIS A 201 9.88 5.24 19.65
N VAL A 202 10.35 5.68 18.49
CA VAL A 202 9.53 5.64 17.27
C VAL A 202 9.31 4.16 16.93
N PRO A 203 8.04 3.71 16.78
CA PRO A 203 7.77 2.33 16.41
C PRO A 203 8.42 1.98 15.07
N HIS A 204 8.77 0.73 14.89
CA HIS A 204 9.29 0.22 13.62
C HIS A 204 10.56 0.93 13.11
N THR A 205 11.43 1.41 13.99
CA THR A 205 12.74 1.97 13.62
C THR A 205 13.88 1.12 14.17
N ARG A 206 15.11 1.34 13.66
CA ARG A 206 16.31 0.65 14.13
C ARG A 206 16.60 0.80 15.62
N ASP A 207 16.09 1.88 16.22
CA ASP A 207 16.23 2.12 17.67
C ASP A 207 15.25 1.27 18.50
N ASN A 208 14.37 0.53 17.85
CA ASN A 208 13.49 -0.45 18.47
C ASN A 208 13.97 -1.87 18.08
N PRO A 209 14.56 -2.64 19.02
CA PRO A 209 15.17 -3.94 18.73
C PRO A 209 14.19 -5.00 18.21
N ASP A 210 12.88 -4.79 18.37
CA ASP A 210 11.83 -5.69 17.88
C ASP A 210 11.34 -5.36 16.47
N SER A 211 12.02 -4.44 15.76
CA SER A 211 11.55 -3.93 14.50
C SER A 211 12.25 -4.57 13.31
N GLU A 212 11.50 -5.28 12.50
CA GLU A 212 11.93 -5.75 11.17
C GLU A 212 11.98 -4.63 10.12
N HIS A 213 11.53 -3.42 10.47
CA HIS A 213 11.41 -2.28 9.58
C HIS A 213 12.71 -1.46 9.54
N CYS A 214 13.55 -1.73 8.57
CA CYS A 214 14.81 -1.00 8.36
C CYS A 214 14.69 0.20 7.41
N GLY A 215 13.55 0.35 6.73
CA GLY A 215 13.37 1.25 5.61
C GLY A 215 12.14 2.15 5.66
N LEU A 216 11.67 2.56 6.83
CA LEU A 216 10.59 3.55 6.91
C LEU A 216 10.96 4.84 6.17
N THR A 217 10.02 5.36 5.39
CA THR A 217 10.19 6.56 4.59
C THR A 217 9.14 7.61 4.87
N THR A 218 9.50 8.86 4.60
CA THR A 218 8.56 9.95 4.48
C THR A 218 7.96 9.99 3.08
N HIS A 219 6.85 10.70 2.92
CA HIS A 219 6.27 10.95 1.62
C HIS A 219 7.28 11.61 0.64
N ALA A 220 7.99 12.64 1.09
CA ALA A 220 8.94 13.37 0.23
C ALA A 220 10.11 12.48 -0.26
N GLU A 221 10.60 11.59 0.59
CA GLU A 221 11.63 10.62 0.21
C GLU A 221 11.12 9.62 -0.83
N LEU A 222 9.84 9.20 -0.69
CA LEU A 222 9.22 8.28 -1.63
C LEU A 222 8.95 8.95 -2.98
N GLU A 223 8.41 10.19 -2.98
CA GLU A 223 8.23 10.98 -4.20
C GLU A 223 9.56 11.19 -4.93
N LYS A 224 10.62 11.59 -4.20
CA LYS A 224 11.95 11.77 -4.78
C LYS A 224 12.48 10.48 -5.38
N LEU A 225 12.33 9.36 -4.69
CA LEU A 225 12.76 8.04 -5.18
C LEU A 225 12.11 7.68 -6.52
N LEU A 226 10.82 7.97 -6.69
CA LEU A 226 10.07 7.72 -7.91
C LEU A 226 10.48 8.69 -9.03
N PHE A 227 10.60 9.99 -8.70
CA PHE A 227 11.03 11.01 -9.64
C PHE A 227 12.44 10.72 -10.19
N ASP A 228 13.40 10.33 -9.34
CA ASP A 228 14.76 9.95 -9.73
C ASP A 228 14.79 8.75 -10.72
N ARG A 229 13.66 8.05 -10.90
CA ARG A 229 13.45 6.93 -11.82
C ARG A 229 12.45 7.24 -12.93
N MET A 230 12.22 8.52 -13.21
CA MET A 230 11.39 8.99 -14.33
C MET A 230 9.90 8.59 -14.24
N PHE A 231 9.40 8.25 -13.07
CA PHE A 231 7.97 8.15 -12.85
C PHE A 231 7.36 9.55 -12.78
N HIS A 232 6.16 9.71 -13.34
CA HIS A 232 5.46 10.99 -13.41
C HIS A 232 4.16 11.00 -12.62
N ASP A 233 3.72 12.21 -12.27
CA ASP A 233 2.42 12.50 -11.67
C ASP A 233 2.11 11.63 -10.45
N PRO A 234 2.95 11.65 -9.39
CA PRO A 234 2.64 10.90 -8.19
C PRO A 234 1.38 11.45 -7.54
N GLU A 235 0.38 10.59 -7.43
CA GLU A 235 -0.82 10.86 -6.66
C GLU A 235 -0.72 10.21 -5.30
N VAL A 236 -0.94 10.99 -4.24
CA VAL A 236 -0.90 10.47 -2.88
C VAL A 236 -2.26 10.57 -2.23
N ILE A 237 -2.71 9.44 -1.70
CA ILE A 237 -3.93 9.32 -0.93
C ILE A 237 -3.55 9.17 0.54
N TYR A 238 -4.11 10.02 1.37
CA TYR A 238 -3.92 9.96 2.82
C TYR A 238 -5.17 9.39 3.44
N PRO A 239 -5.10 8.18 4.06
CA PRO A 239 -6.20 7.65 4.85
C PRO A 239 -6.61 8.64 5.94
N PRO A 240 -7.91 8.81 6.21
CA PRO A 240 -8.37 9.73 7.24
C PRO A 240 -7.90 9.29 8.62
N LEU A 241 -7.43 10.27 9.40
CA LEU A 241 -7.09 10.07 10.81
C LEU A 241 -8.32 9.65 11.61
N ARG A 242 -8.18 8.58 12.38
CA ARG A 242 -9.22 8.08 13.28
C ARG A 242 -8.83 8.31 14.74
N TRP A 243 -8.89 9.55 15.16
CA TRP A 243 -8.77 9.88 16.58
C TRP A 243 -10.16 9.97 17.20
N LYS A 244 -10.34 9.41 18.40
CA LYS A 244 -11.61 9.43 19.13
C LYS A 244 -11.71 10.64 20.06
N GLY A 245 -12.94 11.09 20.35
CA GLY A 245 -13.21 12.18 21.30
C GLY A 245 -12.70 13.54 20.86
N ALA A 246 -12.24 14.37 21.79
CA ALA A 246 -11.72 15.72 21.53
C ALA A 246 -10.52 15.72 20.57
N ALA A 247 -9.66 14.69 20.62
CA ALA A 247 -8.58 14.50 19.66
C ALA A 247 -9.12 14.24 18.23
N GLY A 248 -10.25 13.55 18.08
CA GLY A 248 -10.91 13.35 16.80
C GLY A 248 -11.47 14.63 16.20
N PHE A 249 -11.99 15.52 17.04
CA PHE A 249 -12.42 16.86 16.59
C PHE A 249 -11.23 17.70 16.10
N ALA A 250 -10.11 17.73 16.84
CA ALA A 250 -8.90 18.40 16.41
C ALA A 250 -8.30 17.79 15.12
N ALA A 251 -8.43 16.47 14.94
CA ALA A 251 -7.96 15.76 13.75
C ALA A 251 -8.67 16.22 12.45
N ARG A 252 -9.90 16.75 12.53
CA ARG A 252 -10.61 17.32 11.37
C ARG A 252 -9.83 18.47 10.72
N PHE A 253 -9.15 19.30 11.53
CA PHE A 253 -8.30 20.40 11.04
C PHE A 253 -6.97 19.94 10.46
N LEU A 254 -6.59 18.68 10.72
CA LEU A 254 -5.36 18.05 10.24
C LEU A 254 -5.61 17.14 9.01
N LYS A 255 -6.89 17.01 8.61
CA LYS A 255 -7.30 16.18 7.46
C LYS A 255 -6.55 16.61 6.19
N GLY A 256 -6.02 15.65 5.46
CA GLY A 256 -5.30 15.88 4.20
C GLY A 256 -3.88 16.41 4.34
N ARG A 257 -3.37 16.63 5.55
CA ARG A 257 -1.97 17.02 5.74
C ARG A 257 -1.05 15.81 5.75
N LYS A 258 -0.08 15.81 4.86
CA LYS A 258 0.91 14.73 4.59
C LYS A 258 1.53 14.11 5.85
N ARG A 259 1.76 14.91 6.91
CA ARG A 259 2.42 14.49 8.16
C ARG A 259 1.54 13.67 9.09
N PHE A 260 0.23 13.66 8.90
CA PHE A 260 -0.71 13.09 9.87
C PHE A 260 -1.41 11.83 9.40
N ALA A 261 -1.16 11.39 8.17
CA ALA A 261 -1.66 10.10 7.70
C ALA A 261 -0.75 8.97 8.19
N GLU A 262 -1.33 7.92 8.76
CA GLU A 262 -0.63 6.74 9.29
C GLU A 262 0.10 5.97 8.19
N GLN A 263 -0.54 5.86 7.04
CA GLN A 263 -0.02 5.20 5.86
C GLN A 263 0.13 6.18 4.69
N ILE A 264 1.07 5.91 3.82
CA ILE A 264 1.20 6.53 2.51
C ILE A 264 0.66 5.54 1.49
N ILE A 265 -0.34 5.94 0.72
CA ILE A 265 -0.77 5.22 -0.48
C ILE A 265 -0.44 6.15 -1.65
N LEU A 266 0.50 5.74 -2.46
CA LEU A 266 1.01 6.52 -3.58
C LEU A 266 0.82 5.74 -4.87
N THR A 267 0.33 6.42 -5.89
CA THR A 267 0.26 5.87 -7.26
C THR A 267 1.02 6.78 -8.21
N THR A 268 1.65 6.19 -9.20
CA THR A 268 2.37 6.90 -10.26
C THR A 268 2.32 6.10 -11.55
N ARG A 269 2.73 6.69 -12.67
CA ARG A 269 2.73 6.01 -13.96
C ARG A 269 4.10 6.07 -14.63
N LYS A 270 4.43 4.98 -15.36
CA LYS A 270 5.52 5.00 -16.33
C LYS A 270 5.09 5.86 -17.52
N PRO A 271 5.91 6.79 -18.04
CA PRO A 271 5.58 7.58 -19.23
C PRO A 271 5.18 6.72 -20.42
N LEU A 272 4.30 7.24 -21.28
CA LEU A 272 3.90 6.57 -22.53
C LEU A 272 5.02 6.57 -23.57
N PHE A 273 5.88 7.60 -23.55
CA PHE A 273 6.98 7.76 -24.50
C PHE A 273 8.28 8.13 -23.80
N TYR A 274 9.38 7.59 -24.25
CA TYR A 274 10.73 8.07 -23.94
C TYR A 274 11.02 9.34 -24.77
N GLY A 275 10.13 10.31 -24.72
CA GLY A 275 10.28 11.57 -25.47
C GLY A 275 11.06 12.58 -24.66
N PHE A 276 12.10 13.16 -25.28
CA PHE A 276 12.88 14.30 -24.84
C PHE A 276 12.04 15.25 -24.01
N TYR A 277 12.38 15.40 -22.73
CA TYR A 277 12.11 16.65 -22.04
C TYR A 277 13.07 17.68 -22.63
N PRO A 278 12.58 18.76 -23.27
CA PRO A 278 13.46 19.87 -23.59
C PRO A 278 14.03 20.38 -22.26
N GLY A 279 15.36 20.35 -22.16
CA GLY A 279 16.08 20.77 -20.99
C GLY A 279 15.61 22.16 -20.56
N HIS A 280 15.49 22.38 -19.28
CA HIS A 280 15.59 23.70 -18.71
C HIS A 280 17.05 24.14 -18.89
N ASP A 281 17.27 24.95 -19.91
CA ASP A 281 18.41 25.85 -20.00
C ASP A 281 18.34 26.92 -18.91
#